data_0163f186476472452639cf1e26a0241a
#
_entry.id   0163f186476472452639cf1e26a0241a
#
_cell.length_a   1.000
_cell.length_b   1.000
_cell.length_c   1.000
_cell.angle_alpha   90.00
_cell.angle_beta   90.00
_cell.angle_gamma   90.00
#
_symmetry.space_group_name_H-M   'P 1'
#
loop_
_entity.id
_entity.type
_entity.pdbx_description
1 polymer ?
#
loop_
_entity_poly.entity_id
_entity_poly.type
_entity_poly.pdbx_seq_one_letter_code
_entity_poly.pdbx_strand_id
1 'polypeptide(L)'
;MKNTRLFMFAACTLFLAACGRQTVKIMTPPDASNRVLFGAEQLQTTLDKAGYQVMMQQGDTTFSDPEIKTILLAEVNDTTLKKEGFHISTTGNLTKVSGRDGSGVIYGCRELIDRVNDSDGKLNFPEELKDGPEMVLRGACVGLQKMTYLSGHGV
;
A
#
# COMPACT_ATOMS: atom_id res chain seq x y z
N MET A 1 -64.39 29.30 -20.44
CA MET A 1 -63.55 29.08 -19.22
C MET A 1 -62.52 28.04 -19.59
N LYS A 2 -61.32 28.49 -19.84
CA LYS A 2 -60.18 27.66 -20.36
C LYS A 2 -59.37 27.12 -19.21
N ASN A 3 -59.34 25.79 -19.03
CA ASN A 3 -58.48 25.14 -18.05
C ASN A 3 -57.06 24.98 -18.64
N THR A 4 -56.17 25.84 -18.24
CA THR A 4 -54.75 25.73 -18.55
C THR A 4 -54.13 24.73 -17.56
N ARG A 5 -53.92 23.49 -18.00
CA ARG A 5 -53.14 22.50 -17.24
C ARG A 5 -51.66 22.81 -17.42
N LEU A 6 -51.08 23.36 -16.41
CA LEU A 6 -49.64 23.61 -16.30
C LEU A 6 -48.92 22.26 -16.09
N PHE A 7 -48.33 21.75 -17.17
CA PHE A 7 -47.42 20.61 -17.09
C PHE A 7 -46.10 21.06 -16.48
N MET A 8 -45.96 20.77 -15.22
CA MET A 8 -44.69 20.96 -14.48
C MET A 8 -43.79 19.79 -14.84
N PHE A 9 -42.93 19.98 -15.86
CA PHE A 9 -41.82 19.08 -16.17
C PHE A 9 -40.81 19.19 -15.06
N ALA A 10 -40.87 18.23 -14.10
CA ALA A 10 -39.80 18.00 -13.16
C ALA A 10 -38.61 17.42 -13.96
N ALA A 11 -37.72 18.28 -14.38
CA ALA A 11 -36.42 17.87 -14.90
C ALA A 11 -35.62 17.28 -13.74
N CYS A 12 -35.71 15.94 -13.60
CA CYS A 12 -34.85 15.18 -12.75
C CYS A 12 -33.46 15.15 -13.37
N THR A 13 -32.67 16.20 -13.11
CA THR A 13 -31.27 16.22 -13.44
C THR A 13 -30.60 15.17 -12.59
N LEU A 14 -30.41 13.96 -13.15
CA LEU A 14 -29.47 12.98 -12.65
C LEU A 14 -28.10 13.65 -12.70
N PHE A 15 -27.66 14.17 -11.56
CA PHE A 15 -26.26 14.41 -11.28
C PHE A 15 -25.60 13.02 -11.25
N LEU A 16 -25.15 12.56 -12.40
CA LEU A 16 -24.10 11.56 -12.48
C LEU A 16 -22.86 12.23 -11.85
N ALA A 17 -22.75 12.11 -10.53
CA ALA A 17 -21.49 12.32 -9.86
C ALA A 17 -20.52 11.31 -10.51
N ALA A 18 -19.77 11.78 -11.49
CA ALA A 18 -18.59 11.08 -11.97
C ALA A 18 -17.67 11.00 -10.76
N CYS A 19 -17.82 9.94 -10.00
CA CYS A 19 -16.91 9.58 -8.89
C CYS A 19 -15.60 9.17 -9.57
N GLY A 20 -14.82 10.16 -10.01
CA GLY A 20 -13.48 9.95 -10.52
C GLY A 20 -12.69 9.27 -9.43
N ARG A 21 -12.22 8.04 -9.68
CA ARG A 21 -11.33 7.36 -8.74
C ARG A 21 -10.11 8.24 -8.51
N GLN A 22 -9.77 8.48 -7.25
CA GLN A 22 -8.57 9.22 -6.92
C GLN A 22 -7.35 8.40 -7.38
N THR A 23 -6.43 9.05 -8.11
CA THR A 23 -5.22 8.41 -8.61
C THR A 23 -4.13 8.41 -7.55
N VAL A 24 -3.47 7.27 -7.38
CA VAL A 24 -2.29 7.10 -6.53
C VAL A 24 -1.17 6.55 -7.39
N LYS A 25 0.02 7.13 -7.30
CA LYS A 25 1.21 6.71 -8.03
C LYS A 25 2.16 5.97 -7.09
N ILE A 26 2.58 4.77 -7.46
CA ILE A 26 3.64 4.03 -6.78
C ILE A 26 4.88 4.06 -7.66
N MET A 27 5.99 4.55 -7.12
CA MET A 27 7.26 4.70 -7.82
C MET A 27 8.32 3.80 -7.20
N THR A 28 9.04 3.07 -8.04
CA THR A 28 10.18 2.23 -7.67
C THR A 28 11.43 2.59 -8.49
N PRO A 29 12.64 2.43 -7.95
CA PRO A 29 13.87 2.61 -8.71
C PRO A 29 13.93 1.69 -9.94
N PRO A 30 14.74 2.02 -10.97
CA PRO A 30 14.86 1.18 -12.16
C PRO A 30 15.51 -0.18 -11.86
N ASP A 31 16.33 -0.24 -10.83
CA ASP A 31 17.04 -1.42 -10.32
C ASP A 31 16.40 -2.03 -9.07
N ALA A 32 15.11 -1.76 -8.85
CA ALA A 32 14.39 -2.26 -7.70
C ALA A 32 14.51 -3.79 -7.58
N SER A 33 14.84 -4.27 -6.39
CA SER A 33 14.90 -5.70 -6.10
C SER A 33 13.51 -6.35 -6.20
N ASN A 34 13.46 -7.66 -6.42
CA ASN A 34 12.20 -8.42 -6.45
C ASN A 34 11.38 -8.25 -5.16
N ARG A 35 12.04 -7.99 -4.03
CA ARG A 35 11.36 -7.73 -2.76
C ARG A 35 10.65 -6.38 -2.77
N VAL A 36 11.27 -5.35 -3.31
CA VAL A 36 10.66 -4.02 -3.47
C VAL A 36 9.45 -4.11 -4.40
N LEU A 37 9.61 -4.79 -5.54
CA LEU A 37 8.52 -4.99 -6.50
C LEU A 37 7.35 -5.75 -5.88
N PHE A 38 7.63 -6.82 -5.12
CA PHE A 38 6.60 -7.55 -4.39
C PHE A 38 5.85 -6.65 -3.38
N GLY A 39 6.57 -5.83 -2.61
CA GLY A 39 5.94 -4.86 -1.69
C GLY A 39 5.03 -3.87 -2.42
N ALA A 40 5.49 -3.36 -3.58
CA ALA A 40 4.73 -2.46 -4.43
C ALA A 40 3.44 -3.11 -4.96
N GLU A 41 3.49 -4.37 -5.43
CA GLU A 41 2.33 -5.13 -5.92
C GLU A 41 1.29 -5.39 -4.82
N GLN A 42 1.73 -5.73 -3.61
CA GLN A 42 0.82 -5.91 -2.48
C GLN A 42 0.11 -4.59 -2.11
N LEU A 43 0.85 -3.48 -2.09
CA LEU A 43 0.31 -2.16 -1.84
C LEU A 43 -0.67 -1.74 -2.95
N GLN A 44 -0.32 -1.94 -4.24
CA GLN A 44 -1.21 -1.72 -5.37
C GLN A 44 -2.52 -2.48 -5.19
N THR A 45 -2.45 -3.78 -4.92
CA THR A 45 -3.63 -4.65 -4.74
C THR A 45 -4.56 -4.11 -3.64
N THR A 46 -4.00 -3.59 -2.55
CA THR A 46 -4.77 -3.04 -1.44
C THR A 46 -5.43 -1.72 -1.82
N LEU A 47 -4.71 -0.84 -2.49
CA LEU A 47 -5.22 0.45 -2.94
C LEU A 47 -6.31 0.30 -4.01
N ASP A 48 -6.14 -0.64 -4.95
CA ASP A 48 -7.16 -0.97 -5.96
C ASP A 48 -8.46 -1.46 -5.29
N LYS A 49 -8.36 -2.33 -4.26
CA LYS A 49 -9.49 -2.78 -3.45
C LYS A 49 -10.16 -1.64 -2.67
N ALA A 50 -9.38 -0.68 -2.21
CA ALA A 50 -9.88 0.51 -1.54
C ALA A 50 -10.52 1.53 -2.51
N GLY A 51 -10.52 1.27 -3.82
CA GLY A 51 -11.19 2.08 -4.83
C GLY A 51 -10.32 3.15 -5.50
N TYR A 52 -9.01 3.15 -5.28
CA TYR A 52 -8.07 4.04 -5.97
C TYR A 52 -7.76 3.54 -7.38
N GLN A 53 -7.34 4.45 -8.25
CA GLN A 53 -6.70 4.10 -9.52
C GLN A 53 -5.19 4.13 -9.30
N VAL A 54 -4.53 2.97 -9.34
CA VAL A 54 -3.10 2.90 -9.06
C VAL A 54 -2.28 2.91 -10.35
N MET A 55 -1.28 3.79 -10.38
CA MET A 55 -0.29 3.88 -11.46
C MET A 55 1.07 3.40 -10.93
N MET A 56 1.56 2.29 -11.48
CA MET A 56 2.91 1.80 -11.19
C MET A 56 3.91 2.45 -12.14
N GLN A 57 4.99 3.01 -11.61
CA GLN A 57 6.10 3.55 -12.39
C GLN A 57 7.42 3.03 -11.85
N GLN A 58 8.15 2.33 -12.70
CA GLN A 58 9.54 1.95 -12.43
C GLN A 58 10.47 2.85 -13.25
N GLY A 59 11.48 3.41 -12.62
CA GLY A 59 12.45 4.28 -13.32
C GLY A 59 12.83 5.50 -12.50
N ASP A 60 12.91 6.65 -13.16
CA ASP A 60 13.26 7.91 -12.50
C ASP A 60 12.26 8.21 -11.37
N THR A 61 12.79 8.36 -10.17
CA THR A 61 12.03 8.65 -8.95
C THR A 61 11.89 10.15 -8.69
N THR A 62 12.10 10.96 -9.71
CA THR A 62 11.90 12.40 -9.60
C THR A 62 10.41 12.69 -9.44
N PHE A 63 10.04 13.24 -8.29
CA PHE A 63 8.67 13.64 -8.01
C PHE A 63 8.32 14.87 -8.88
N SER A 64 7.34 14.73 -9.76
CA SER A 64 7.01 15.78 -10.73
C SER A 64 5.58 16.30 -10.65
N ASP A 65 4.68 15.64 -9.89
CA ASP A 65 3.26 16.03 -9.87
C ASP A 65 2.78 16.23 -8.43
N PRO A 66 2.61 17.49 -7.97
CA PRO A 66 2.15 17.80 -6.63
C PRO A 66 0.65 17.49 -6.41
N GLU A 67 -0.12 17.28 -7.47
CA GLU A 67 -1.57 17.01 -7.38
C GLU A 67 -1.86 15.53 -7.14
N ILE A 68 -0.95 14.64 -7.55
CA ILE A 68 -1.13 13.19 -7.43
C ILE A 68 -0.44 12.66 -6.18
N LYS A 69 -1.20 11.94 -5.34
CA LYS A 69 -0.61 11.24 -4.20
C LYS A 69 0.39 10.20 -4.70
N THR A 70 1.65 10.35 -4.28
CA THR A 70 2.76 9.52 -4.76
C THR A 70 3.39 8.77 -3.58
N ILE A 71 3.59 7.48 -3.76
CA ILE A 71 4.30 6.60 -2.82
C ILE A 71 5.60 6.17 -3.49
N LEU A 72 6.73 6.60 -2.93
CA LEU A 72 8.06 6.26 -3.41
C LEU A 72 8.67 5.17 -2.54
N LEU A 73 9.01 4.04 -3.15
CA LEU A 73 9.66 2.91 -2.49
C LEU A 73 11.13 2.87 -2.87
N ALA A 74 12.02 2.77 -1.89
CA ALA A 74 13.46 2.68 -2.16
C ALA A 74 14.21 1.88 -1.08
N GLU A 75 15.23 1.15 -1.51
CA GLU A 75 16.27 0.66 -0.62
C GLU A 75 17.29 1.77 -0.41
N VAL A 76 17.69 1.98 0.84
CA VAL A 76 18.67 3.02 1.22
C VAL A 76 19.77 2.43 2.06
N ASN A 77 21.01 2.88 1.81
CA ASN A 77 22.16 2.48 2.63
C ASN A 77 22.24 3.36 3.91
N ASP A 78 21.15 3.37 4.68
CA ASP A 78 21.10 4.11 5.95
C ASP A 78 21.46 3.20 7.12
N THR A 79 22.65 3.42 7.67
CA THR A 79 23.15 2.63 8.82
C THR A 79 22.45 2.96 10.13
N THR A 80 21.63 4.00 10.18
CA THR A 80 20.81 4.33 11.37
C THR A 80 19.59 3.42 11.48
N LEU A 81 19.16 2.83 10.36
CA LEU A 81 18.12 1.81 10.34
C LEU A 81 18.71 0.44 10.72
N LYS A 82 17.99 -0.32 11.51
CA LYS A 82 18.32 -1.73 11.76
C LYS A 82 18.20 -2.54 10.47
N LYS A 83 18.86 -3.68 10.37
CA LYS A 83 18.60 -4.66 9.30
C LYS A 83 17.10 -4.95 9.23
N GLU A 84 16.53 -5.00 8.03
CA GLU A 84 15.08 -5.13 7.79
C GLU A 84 14.24 -3.98 8.38
N GLY A 85 14.86 -2.92 8.86
CA GLY A 85 14.17 -1.71 9.31
C GLY A 85 13.75 -0.82 8.15
N PHE A 86 12.75 0.01 8.42
CA PHE A 86 12.22 0.97 7.46
C PHE A 86 11.96 2.33 8.08
N HIS A 87 11.86 3.30 7.22
CA HIS A 87 11.46 4.66 7.53
C HIS A 87 10.39 5.13 6.55
N ILE A 88 9.26 5.57 7.06
CA ILE A 88 8.21 6.22 6.29
C ILE A 88 8.25 7.70 6.61
N SER A 89 8.21 8.55 5.58
CA SER A 89 8.07 9.99 5.72
C SER A 89 7.05 10.52 4.73
N THR A 90 6.09 11.33 5.18
CA THR A 90 5.06 11.93 4.33
C THR A 90 5.15 13.45 4.39
N THR A 91 5.28 14.07 3.22
CA THR A 91 5.27 15.52 3.05
C THR A 91 4.30 15.88 1.93
N GLY A 92 3.18 16.50 2.27
CA GLY A 92 2.11 16.80 1.33
C GLY A 92 1.59 15.52 0.65
N ASN A 93 1.68 15.46 -0.66
CA ASN A 93 1.24 14.31 -1.47
C ASN A 93 2.34 13.26 -1.70
N LEU A 94 3.54 13.44 -1.16
CA LEU A 94 4.63 12.48 -1.29
C LEU A 94 4.81 11.69 -0.01
N THR A 95 4.66 10.37 -0.08
CA THR A 95 5.03 9.42 0.97
C THR A 95 6.23 8.61 0.50
N LYS A 96 7.33 8.67 1.25
CA LYS A 96 8.53 7.86 1.00
C LYS A 96 8.56 6.68 1.95
N VAL A 97 8.81 5.49 1.42
CA VAL A 97 9.11 4.27 2.17
C VAL A 97 10.54 3.88 1.87
N SER A 98 11.42 4.12 2.81
CA SER A 98 12.85 3.83 2.71
C SER A 98 13.18 2.62 3.57
N GLY A 99 13.53 1.48 2.99
CA GLY A 99 13.99 0.30 3.71
C GLY A 99 15.52 0.23 3.69
N ARG A 100 16.14 -0.24 4.79
CA ARG A 100 17.58 -0.52 4.79
C ARG A 100 17.96 -1.62 3.79
N ASP A 101 17.01 -2.51 3.51
CA ASP A 101 17.08 -3.58 2.51
C ASP A 101 15.67 -3.84 1.97
N GLY A 102 15.56 -4.74 0.99
CA GLY A 102 14.27 -5.06 0.39
C GLY A 102 13.23 -5.61 1.37
N SER A 103 13.65 -6.28 2.46
CA SER A 103 12.73 -6.71 3.52
C SER A 103 12.19 -5.52 4.30
N GLY A 104 13.03 -4.52 4.61
CA GLY A 104 12.58 -3.28 5.23
C GLY A 104 11.54 -2.55 4.38
N VAL A 105 11.72 -2.51 3.04
CA VAL A 105 10.71 -1.92 2.15
C VAL A 105 9.39 -2.70 2.22
N ILE A 106 9.42 -4.05 2.23
CA ILE A 106 8.20 -4.87 2.38
C ILE A 106 7.49 -4.52 3.70
N TYR A 107 8.21 -4.41 4.81
CA TYR A 107 7.60 -4.06 6.10
C TYR A 107 7.02 -2.65 6.09
N GLY A 108 7.69 -1.69 5.48
CA GLY A 108 7.14 -0.35 5.29
C GLY A 108 5.87 -0.33 4.42
N CYS A 109 5.84 -1.11 3.32
CA CYS A 109 4.63 -1.29 2.52
C CYS A 109 3.51 -1.94 3.34
N ARG A 110 3.84 -2.94 4.17
CA ARG A 110 2.87 -3.61 5.04
C ARG A 110 2.25 -2.64 6.04
N GLU A 111 3.04 -1.76 6.63
CA GLU A 111 2.55 -0.72 7.52
C GLU A 111 1.56 0.20 6.82
N LEU A 112 1.84 0.63 5.57
CA LEU A 112 0.89 1.42 4.80
C LEU A 112 -0.39 0.65 4.48
N ILE A 113 -0.27 -0.64 4.13
CA ILE A 113 -1.41 -1.54 3.86
C ILE A 113 -2.31 -1.65 5.10
N ASP A 114 -1.74 -1.90 6.26
CA ASP A 114 -2.48 -2.03 7.51
C ASP A 114 -3.22 -0.72 7.84
N ARG A 115 -2.57 0.44 7.65
CA ARG A 115 -3.22 1.76 7.82
C ARG A 115 -4.37 2.01 6.86
N VAL A 116 -4.24 1.61 5.60
CA VAL A 116 -5.35 1.71 4.62
C VAL A 116 -6.52 0.84 5.06
N ASN A 117 -6.25 -0.39 5.51
CA ASN A 117 -7.29 -1.32 5.96
C ASN A 117 -7.98 -0.81 7.25
N ASP A 118 -7.22 -0.28 8.21
CA ASP A 118 -7.72 0.20 9.50
C ASP A 118 -8.49 1.53 9.37
N SER A 119 -8.27 2.28 8.28
CA SER A 119 -8.89 3.58 8.03
C SER A 119 -10.04 3.56 7.00
N ASP A 120 -10.67 2.42 6.79
CA ASP A 120 -11.72 2.25 5.76
C ASP A 120 -11.28 2.70 4.36
N GLY A 121 -10.06 2.36 3.99
CA GLY A 121 -9.49 2.68 2.68
C GLY A 121 -8.90 4.09 2.56
N LYS A 122 -8.86 4.90 3.60
CA LYS A 122 -8.29 6.25 3.54
C LYS A 122 -6.76 6.22 3.59
N LEU A 123 -6.12 7.14 2.85
CA LEU A 123 -4.65 7.28 2.83
C LEU A 123 -4.16 8.13 4.01
N ASN A 124 -4.31 7.60 5.22
CA ASN A 124 -3.84 8.24 6.44
C ASN A 124 -2.43 7.76 6.81
N PHE A 125 -1.44 8.26 6.08
CA PHE A 125 -0.05 7.87 6.27
C PHE A 125 0.66 8.75 7.32
N PRO A 126 1.61 8.20 8.09
CA PRO A 126 2.30 8.96 9.13
C PRO A 126 3.21 10.03 8.52
N GLU A 127 3.32 11.18 9.18
CA GLU A 127 4.31 12.20 8.80
C GLU A 127 5.73 11.66 8.91
N GLU A 128 6.00 10.93 9.99
CA GLU A 128 7.26 10.23 10.19
C GLU A 128 7.06 8.97 11.04
N LEU A 129 7.64 7.86 10.60
CA LEU A 129 7.66 6.59 11.31
C LEU A 129 8.95 5.84 10.99
N LYS A 130 9.70 5.48 12.02
CA LYS A 130 10.84 4.56 11.92
C LYS A 130 10.54 3.33 12.74
N ASP A 131 10.70 2.16 12.12
CA ASP A 131 10.53 0.89 12.81
C ASP A 131 11.49 -0.18 12.25
N GLY A 132 11.63 -1.25 12.98
CA GLY A 132 12.48 -2.37 12.58
C GLY A 132 12.46 -3.46 13.63
N PRO A 133 12.90 -4.68 13.26
CA PRO A 133 12.84 -5.83 14.14
C PRO A 133 13.68 -5.63 15.40
N GLU A 134 13.11 -5.96 16.55
CA GLU A 134 13.84 -5.97 17.81
C GLU A 134 14.65 -7.26 17.97
N MET A 135 14.14 -8.39 17.44
CA MET A 135 14.81 -9.69 17.49
C MET A 135 15.54 -9.99 16.19
N VAL A 136 16.81 -10.37 16.28
CA VAL A 136 17.64 -10.75 15.14
C VAL A 136 17.17 -12.06 14.51
N LEU A 137 16.72 -13.01 15.35
CA LEU A 137 16.24 -14.32 14.90
C LEU A 137 14.74 -14.42 15.12
N ARG A 138 14.01 -14.63 14.04
CA ARG A 138 12.55 -14.78 14.03
C ARG A 138 12.17 -15.95 13.14
N GLY A 139 11.16 -16.71 13.53
CA GLY A 139 10.68 -17.83 12.74
C GLY A 139 9.54 -18.57 13.44
N ALA A 140 8.89 -19.44 12.67
CA ALA A 140 7.94 -20.39 13.19
C ALA A 140 8.57 -21.79 13.21
N CYS A 141 8.37 -22.54 14.29
CA CYS A 141 8.74 -23.94 14.36
C CYS A 141 7.51 -24.76 13.96
N VAL A 142 7.58 -25.40 12.80
CA VAL A 142 6.52 -26.32 12.33
C VAL A 142 7.02 -27.75 12.51
N GLY A 143 6.45 -28.46 13.47
CA GLY A 143 6.68 -29.89 13.69
C GLY A 143 5.88 -30.69 12.67
N LEU A 144 6.53 -31.29 11.67
CA LEU A 144 5.91 -32.25 10.76
C LEU A 144 6.03 -33.63 11.38
N GLN A 145 5.01 -34.10 12.06
CA GLN A 145 4.92 -35.50 12.48
C GLN A 145 4.52 -36.37 11.30
N LYS A 146 5.37 -37.32 10.94
CA LYS A 146 4.95 -38.36 9.96
C LYS A 146 3.83 -39.18 10.57
N MET A 147 2.70 -39.29 9.88
CA MET A 147 1.58 -40.15 10.28
C MET A 147 1.99 -41.59 10.55
N THR A 148 3.04 -42.09 9.89
CA THR A 148 3.66 -43.42 10.07
C THR A 148 4.30 -43.58 11.45
N TYR A 149 4.61 -42.49 12.18
CA TYR A 149 5.15 -42.59 13.53
C TYR A 149 4.09 -42.96 14.55
N LEU A 150 2.82 -42.64 14.25
CA LEU A 150 1.69 -42.98 15.11
C LEU A 150 1.16 -44.40 14.83
N SER A 151 1.36 -44.94 13.63
CA SER A 151 0.98 -46.30 13.30
C SER A 151 1.97 -47.37 13.83
N GLY A 152 3.17 -46.95 14.26
CA GLY A 152 4.16 -47.84 14.87
C GLY A 152 3.96 -48.16 16.35
N HIS A 153 3.00 -47.53 17.00
CA HIS A 153 2.60 -47.81 18.38
C HIS A 153 1.36 -48.68 18.49
N GLY A 154 1.03 -49.44 17.44
CA GLY A 154 0.17 -50.60 17.61
C GLY A 154 0.95 -51.66 18.40
N VAL A 155 0.68 -51.73 19.65
CA VAL A 155 1.13 -52.80 20.57
C VAL A 155 0.40 -54.05 20.17
#